data_646d8ad98a771223cf8d031896ea9446
#
_entry.id   646d8ad98a771223cf8d031896ea9446
#
_cell.length_a   1.000
_cell.length_b   1.000
_cell.length_c   1.000
_cell.angle_alpha   90.00
_cell.angle_beta   90.00
_cell.angle_gamma   90.00
#
_symmetry.space_group_name_H-M   'P 1'
#
loop_
_entity.id
_entity.type
_entity.pdbx_description
1 polymer ?
#
loop_
_entity_poly.entity_id
_entity_poly.type
_entity_poly.pdbx_seq_one_letter_code
_entity_poly.pdbx_strand_id
1 'polypeptide(L)'
;VYKDAQGTTPIMRAVKEAEKHLFDNEKTKNYLTIDGIADYNERTKELLFGKDSEVIKANRARTAQSLGGTGALRIAAEFIKRQTKAQNVWISTPTWPNHNAIFNAVGMTIREYRYYDAERKALDWEHLLEDLSQASEGDVVLLHGCCHNPTGIDPTPEQWQELAALSAKNGWLPLFDFAYQGLANGLDQDAYGLRAFAANHKELLVASSFSKNFGLYNERVGAFTLVAENAEIASTALTQVKSIIRTLYSNPASHGGATVA
;
A
#
# COMPACT_ATOMS: atom_id res chain seq x y z
N VAL A 1 14.29 -9.62 -5.89
CA VAL A 1 15.03 -9.95 -4.65
C VAL A 1 16.37 -9.28 -4.72
N TYR A 2 16.72 -8.50 -3.68
CA TYR A 2 18.07 -7.92 -3.57
C TYR A 2 19.12 -9.02 -3.39
N LYS A 3 20.24 -8.87 -4.06
CA LYS A 3 21.39 -9.76 -3.92
C LYS A 3 22.65 -8.94 -3.73
N ASP A 4 23.52 -9.39 -2.83
CA ASP A 4 24.85 -8.82 -2.64
C ASP A 4 25.82 -9.20 -3.79
N ALA A 5 27.06 -8.75 -3.69
CA ALA A 5 28.10 -9.04 -4.70
C ALA A 5 28.43 -10.56 -4.83
N GLN A 6 28.06 -11.36 -3.84
CA GLN A 6 28.20 -12.82 -3.82
C GLN A 6 26.98 -13.54 -4.34
N GLY A 7 25.91 -12.80 -4.76
CA GLY A 7 24.66 -13.36 -5.23
C GLY A 7 23.73 -13.87 -4.12
N THR A 8 24.06 -13.57 -2.85
CA THR A 8 23.29 -13.98 -1.67
C THR A 8 22.28 -12.90 -1.30
N THR A 9 21.12 -13.30 -0.81
CA THR A 9 20.12 -12.37 -0.20
C THR A 9 20.45 -12.22 1.29
N PRO A 10 21.05 -11.09 1.72
CA PRO A 10 21.44 -10.94 3.12
C PRO A 10 20.22 -10.78 4.01
N ILE A 11 20.32 -11.30 5.24
CA ILE A 11 19.34 -11.02 6.29
C ILE A 11 19.83 -9.80 7.07
N MET A 12 18.97 -8.81 7.25
CA MET A 12 19.31 -7.59 7.98
C MET A 12 19.61 -7.91 9.45
N ARG A 13 20.58 -7.19 10.03
CA ARG A 13 20.95 -7.36 11.44
C ARG A 13 19.74 -7.14 12.37
N ALA A 14 18.95 -6.09 12.13
CA ALA A 14 17.74 -5.83 12.90
C ALA A 14 16.74 -6.99 12.86
N VAL A 15 16.58 -7.65 11.71
CA VAL A 15 15.73 -8.85 11.59
C VAL A 15 16.27 -9.97 12.46
N LYS A 16 17.59 -10.23 12.43
CA LYS A 16 18.21 -11.28 13.28
C LYS A 16 18.06 -11.00 14.77
N GLU A 17 18.20 -9.75 15.17
CA GLU A 17 18.02 -9.32 16.58
C GLU A 17 16.55 -9.50 17.01
N ALA A 18 15.59 -9.11 16.16
CA ALA A 18 14.16 -9.31 16.42
C ALA A 18 13.78 -10.80 16.48
N GLU A 19 14.25 -11.63 15.54
CA GLU A 19 14.02 -13.09 15.56
C GLU A 19 14.57 -13.72 16.85
N LYS A 20 15.77 -13.31 17.29
CA LYS A 20 16.33 -13.77 18.55
C LYS A 20 15.47 -13.36 19.75
N HIS A 21 15.01 -12.11 19.78
CA HIS A 21 14.11 -11.64 20.83
C HIS A 21 12.81 -12.46 20.88
N LEU A 22 12.21 -12.75 19.71
CA LEU A 22 11.01 -13.59 19.62
C LEU A 22 11.29 -15.01 20.11
N PHE A 23 12.42 -15.60 19.72
CA PHE A 23 12.80 -16.93 20.17
C PHE A 23 12.91 -17.04 21.69
N ASP A 24 13.51 -16.02 22.32
CA ASP A 24 13.74 -16.00 23.78
C ASP A 24 12.44 -15.68 24.57
N ASN A 25 11.49 -14.95 24.00
CA ASN A 25 10.35 -14.35 24.72
C ASN A 25 8.96 -14.84 24.28
N GLU A 26 8.81 -15.44 23.11
CA GLU A 26 7.50 -15.90 22.63
C GLU A 26 7.00 -17.06 23.48
N LYS A 27 5.80 -16.91 24.05
CA LYS A 27 5.24 -17.88 25.01
C LYS A 27 4.02 -18.65 24.47
N THR A 28 3.53 -18.28 23.27
CA THR A 28 2.29 -18.85 22.74
C THR A 28 2.30 -18.89 21.23
N LYS A 29 1.60 -19.85 20.64
CA LYS A 29 1.29 -19.98 19.23
C LYS A 29 -0.22 -19.82 18.97
N ASN A 30 -0.91 -19.09 19.83
CA ASN A 30 -2.33 -18.80 19.64
C ASN A 30 -2.55 -18.00 18.36
N TYR A 31 -3.76 -18.12 17.80
CA TYR A 31 -4.17 -17.28 16.68
C TYR A 31 -4.11 -15.80 17.04
N LEU A 32 -3.64 -15.01 16.09
CA LEU A 32 -3.79 -13.55 16.15
C LEU A 32 -5.25 -13.14 15.95
N THR A 33 -5.54 -11.90 16.25
CA THR A 33 -6.80 -11.25 15.82
C THR A 33 -6.86 -11.20 14.29
N ILE A 34 -8.04 -11.01 13.72
CA ILE A 34 -8.26 -11.00 12.26
C ILE A 34 -7.43 -9.90 11.59
N ASP A 35 -7.28 -8.76 12.24
CA ASP A 35 -6.48 -7.62 11.77
C ASP A 35 -4.97 -7.72 12.13
N GLY A 36 -4.55 -8.76 12.83
CA GLY A 36 -3.15 -9.03 13.14
C GLY A 36 -2.66 -8.39 14.45
N ILE A 37 -1.37 -8.10 14.51
CA ILE A 37 -0.67 -7.57 15.68
C ILE A 37 -0.95 -6.06 15.79
N ALA A 38 -1.44 -5.60 16.95
CA ALA A 38 -1.80 -4.20 17.17
C ALA A 38 -0.61 -3.25 16.99
N ASP A 39 0.54 -3.55 17.61
CA ASP A 39 1.75 -2.73 17.49
C ASP A 39 2.25 -2.66 16.04
N TYR A 40 2.23 -3.77 15.31
CA TYR A 40 2.54 -3.79 13.88
C TYR A 40 1.64 -2.83 13.08
N ASN A 41 0.34 -2.86 13.34
CA ASN A 41 -0.62 -1.99 12.66
C ASN A 41 -0.37 -0.52 12.99
N GLU A 42 -0.06 -0.18 14.25
CA GLU A 42 0.27 1.19 14.66
C GLU A 42 1.57 1.66 14.00
N ARG A 43 2.66 0.87 14.07
CA ARG A 43 3.94 1.23 13.43
C ARG A 43 3.81 1.39 11.93
N THR A 44 2.99 0.55 11.27
CA THR A 44 2.71 0.70 9.84
C THR A 44 2.05 2.04 9.52
N LYS A 45 1.05 2.47 10.29
CA LYS A 45 0.41 3.78 10.11
C LYS A 45 1.38 4.94 10.33
N GLU A 46 2.18 4.87 11.40
CA GLU A 46 3.20 5.87 11.71
C GLU A 46 4.24 5.98 10.58
N LEU A 47 4.67 4.86 10.01
CA LEU A 47 5.60 4.81 8.89
C LEU A 47 5.01 5.48 7.63
N LEU A 48 3.75 5.18 7.30
CA LEU A 48 3.08 5.71 6.13
C LEU A 48 2.81 7.21 6.22
N PHE A 49 2.18 7.65 7.30
CA PHE A 49 1.65 9.01 7.39
C PHE A 49 2.51 9.96 8.22
N GLY A 50 3.44 9.45 9.01
CA GLY A 50 4.16 10.22 10.02
C GLY A 50 3.36 10.30 11.34
N LYS A 51 4.05 10.09 12.45
CA LYS A 51 3.47 9.99 13.80
C LYS A 51 2.61 11.22 14.18
N ASP A 52 3.00 12.40 13.71
CA ASP A 52 2.35 13.67 14.06
C ASP A 52 1.32 14.14 13.02
N SER A 53 1.01 13.33 12.01
CA SER A 53 0.06 13.70 10.96
C SER A 53 -1.38 13.82 11.48
N GLU A 54 -2.18 14.66 10.83
CA GLU A 54 -3.60 14.81 11.16
C GLU A 54 -4.40 13.53 10.96
N VAL A 55 -4.01 12.69 9.99
CA VAL A 55 -4.64 11.38 9.76
C VAL A 55 -4.51 10.48 10.99
N ILE A 56 -3.34 10.49 11.65
CA ILE A 56 -3.08 9.74 12.88
C ILE A 56 -3.79 10.38 14.07
N LYS A 57 -3.62 11.69 14.29
CA LYS A 57 -4.23 12.42 15.41
C LYS A 57 -5.75 12.34 15.41
N ALA A 58 -6.38 12.48 14.25
CA ALA A 58 -7.82 12.35 14.07
C ALA A 58 -8.32 10.89 14.04
N ASN A 59 -7.40 9.92 14.19
CA ASN A 59 -7.72 8.49 14.22
C ASN A 59 -8.49 8.01 12.97
N ARG A 60 -8.17 8.60 11.81
CA ARG A 60 -8.83 8.33 10.53
C ARG A 60 -8.27 7.11 9.79
N ALA A 61 -7.08 6.65 10.13
CA ALA A 61 -6.46 5.48 9.53
C ALA A 61 -6.74 4.19 10.32
N ARG A 62 -6.98 3.10 9.60
CA ARG A 62 -7.05 1.74 10.14
C ARG A 62 -6.21 0.82 9.30
N THR A 63 -5.46 -0.04 9.96
CA THR A 63 -4.56 -1.01 9.31
C THR A 63 -4.90 -2.43 9.71
N ALA A 64 -4.77 -3.35 8.79
CA ALA A 64 -4.82 -4.79 9.02
C ALA A 64 -3.60 -5.44 8.40
N GLN A 65 -2.93 -6.29 9.15
CA GLN A 65 -1.81 -7.12 8.68
C GLN A 65 -2.27 -8.06 7.57
N SER A 66 -1.46 -8.23 6.53
CA SER A 66 -1.76 -9.05 5.36
C SER A 66 -0.63 -9.99 4.98
N LEU A 67 -0.93 -10.94 4.08
CA LEU A 67 0.04 -11.88 3.52
C LEU A 67 0.86 -11.22 2.40
N GLY A 68 1.76 -10.32 2.81
CA GLY A 68 2.57 -9.49 1.91
C GLY A 68 1.74 -8.45 1.16
N GLY A 69 2.40 -7.70 0.26
CA GLY A 69 1.75 -6.68 -0.57
C GLY A 69 0.67 -7.25 -1.49
N THR A 70 0.87 -8.44 -2.04
CA THR A 70 -0.14 -9.13 -2.86
C THR A 70 -1.42 -9.39 -2.09
N GLY A 71 -1.30 -9.86 -0.83
CA GLY A 71 -2.44 -10.04 0.06
C GLY A 71 -3.15 -8.71 0.37
N ALA A 72 -2.38 -7.64 0.59
CA ALA A 72 -2.94 -6.30 0.81
C ALA A 72 -3.71 -5.78 -0.41
N LEU A 73 -3.16 -5.93 -1.61
CA LEU A 73 -3.83 -5.56 -2.86
C LEU A 73 -5.10 -6.38 -3.10
N ARG A 74 -5.08 -7.69 -2.76
CA ARG A 74 -6.28 -8.53 -2.87
C ARG A 74 -7.37 -8.08 -1.89
N ILE A 75 -7.01 -7.74 -0.66
CA ILE A 75 -7.95 -7.17 0.31
C ILE A 75 -8.52 -5.86 -0.22
N ALA A 76 -7.66 -4.96 -0.75
CA ALA A 76 -8.09 -3.70 -1.35
C ALA A 76 -9.11 -3.93 -2.48
N ALA A 77 -8.80 -4.83 -3.42
CA ALA A 77 -9.67 -5.14 -4.55
C ALA A 77 -11.05 -5.69 -4.11
N GLU A 78 -11.06 -6.62 -3.16
CA GLU A 78 -12.30 -7.15 -2.58
C GLU A 78 -13.09 -6.08 -1.81
N PHE A 79 -12.39 -5.22 -1.05
CA PHE A 79 -13.00 -4.12 -0.30
C PHE A 79 -13.66 -3.12 -1.26
N ILE A 80 -12.94 -2.66 -2.27
CA ILE A 80 -13.45 -1.75 -3.29
C ILE A 80 -14.70 -2.35 -3.95
N LYS A 81 -14.61 -3.59 -4.41
CA LYS A 81 -15.71 -4.27 -5.12
C LYS A 81 -16.97 -4.44 -4.27
N ARG A 82 -16.81 -4.68 -2.97
CA ARG A 82 -17.93 -4.96 -2.06
C ARG A 82 -18.50 -3.71 -1.39
N GLN A 83 -17.66 -2.69 -1.14
CA GLN A 83 -18.02 -1.55 -0.28
C GLN A 83 -18.17 -0.23 -1.04
N THR A 84 -17.78 -0.20 -2.31
CA THR A 84 -17.91 1.00 -3.15
C THR A 84 -18.74 0.72 -4.40
N LYS A 85 -19.07 1.78 -5.15
CA LYS A 85 -19.72 1.66 -6.45
C LYS A 85 -18.71 1.54 -7.61
N ALA A 86 -17.42 1.51 -7.31
CA ALA A 86 -16.36 1.50 -8.31
C ALA A 86 -16.43 0.25 -9.19
N GLN A 87 -16.39 0.48 -10.48
CA GLN A 87 -16.34 -0.58 -11.50
C GLN A 87 -15.00 -0.60 -12.22
N ASN A 88 -14.34 0.55 -12.31
CA ASN A 88 -13.07 0.71 -13.01
C ASN A 88 -11.91 0.89 -12.03
N VAL A 89 -10.77 0.31 -12.39
CA VAL A 89 -9.47 0.63 -11.79
C VAL A 89 -8.53 1.09 -12.88
N TRP A 90 -7.94 2.26 -12.68
CA TRP A 90 -6.92 2.83 -13.58
C TRP A 90 -5.54 2.37 -13.13
N ILE A 91 -4.76 1.80 -14.03
CA ILE A 91 -3.45 1.18 -13.77
C ILE A 91 -2.45 1.76 -14.76
N SER A 92 -1.23 2.06 -14.29
CA SER A 92 -0.17 2.61 -15.15
C SER A 92 0.28 1.64 -16.24
N THR A 93 0.65 2.17 -17.40
CA THR A 93 1.27 1.42 -18.48
C THR A 93 2.70 1.93 -18.68
N PRO A 94 3.74 1.08 -18.42
CA PRO A 94 3.68 -0.27 -17.85
C PRO A 94 3.37 -0.30 -16.35
N THR A 95 3.10 -1.49 -15.82
CA THR A 95 2.91 -1.76 -14.38
C THR A 95 3.45 -3.14 -14.00
N TRP A 96 3.44 -3.44 -12.71
CA TRP A 96 3.68 -4.80 -12.22
C TRP A 96 2.56 -5.74 -12.72
N PRO A 97 2.89 -6.81 -13.49
CA PRO A 97 1.86 -7.58 -14.20
C PRO A 97 0.77 -8.18 -13.33
N ASN A 98 1.06 -8.43 -12.04
CA ASN A 98 0.09 -9.01 -11.13
C ASN A 98 -1.04 -8.05 -10.72
N HIS A 99 -0.91 -6.74 -10.92
CA HIS A 99 -2.00 -5.78 -10.72
C HIS A 99 -3.22 -6.17 -11.55
N ASN A 100 -3.02 -6.41 -12.84
CA ASN A 100 -4.10 -6.82 -13.75
C ASN A 100 -4.79 -8.10 -13.28
N ALA A 101 -4.01 -9.12 -12.86
CA ALA A 101 -4.56 -10.38 -12.40
C ALA A 101 -5.39 -10.23 -11.11
N ILE A 102 -4.95 -9.40 -10.17
CA ILE A 102 -5.64 -9.16 -8.89
C ILE A 102 -7.01 -8.50 -9.12
N PHE A 103 -7.07 -7.43 -9.92
CA PHE A 103 -8.31 -6.69 -10.14
C PHE A 103 -9.28 -7.43 -11.07
N ASN A 104 -8.76 -8.14 -12.08
CA ASN A 104 -9.58 -9.04 -12.91
C ASN A 104 -10.23 -10.14 -12.08
N ALA A 105 -9.53 -10.68 -11.08
CA ALA A 105 -10.04 -11.76 -10.24
C ALA A 105 -11.25 -11.35 -9.36
N VAL A 106 -11.49 -10.06 -9.18
CA VAL A 106 -12.69 -9.53 -8.48
C VAL A 106 -13.71 -8.93 -9.47
N GLY A 107 -13.47 -9.05 -10.76
CA GLY A 107 -14.37 -8.56 -11.81
C GLY A 107 -14.43 -7.02 -11.90
N MET A 108 -13.32 -6.34 -11.69
CA MET A 108 -13.18 -4.92 -11.99
C MET A 108 -12.72 -4.71 -13.43
N THR A 109 -13.20 -3.66 -14.06
CA THR A 109 -12.75 -3.25 -15.38
C THR A 109 -11.45 -2.48 -15.28
N ILE A 110 -10.43 -2.93 -16.00
CA ILE A 110 -9.14 -2.24 -16.02
C ILE A 110 -9.18 -1.14 -17.09
N ARG A 111 -8.75 0.05 -16.68
CA ARG A 111 -8.40 1.18 -17.54
C ARG A 111 -6.91 1.42 -17.41
N GLU A 112 -6.28 1.89 -18.48
CA GLU A 112 -4.85 2.17 -18.47
C GLU A 112 -4.60 3.68 -18.55
N TYR A 113 -3.56 4.13 -17.87
CA TYR A 113 -3.02 5.47 -18.04
C TYR A 113 -1.55 5.41 -18.43
N ARG A 114 -1.14 6.25 -19.36
CA ARG A 114 0.25 6.37 -19.82
C ARG A 114 1.13 6.87 -18.69
N TYR A 115 2.25 6.22 -18.50
CA TYR A 115 3.16 6.53 -17.39
C TYR A 115 4.60 6.78 -17.85
N TYR A 116 5.04 6.07 -18.89
CA TYR A 116 6.44 6.03 -19.26
C TYR A 116 6.65 6.35 -20.74
N ASP A 117 7.49 7.36 -21.00
CA ASP A 117 7.99 7.68 -22.34
C ASP A 117 9.31 6.90 -22.58
N ALA A 118 9.25 5.90 -23.44
CA ALA A 118 10.39 5.04 -23.74
C ALA A 118 11.49 5.75 -24.55
N GLU A 119 11.15 6.78 -25.33
CA GLU A 119 12.14 7.55 -26.13
C GLU A 119 12.93 8.49 -25.21
N ARG A 120 12.25 9.20 -24.34
CA ARG A 120 12.85 10.13 -23.37
C ARG A 120 13.39 9.43 -22.13
N LYS A 121 13.01 8.18 -21.90
CA LYS A 121 13.30 7.41 -20.66
C LYS A 121 12.89 8.21 -19.41
N ALA A 122 11.71 8.76 -19.44
CA ALA A 122 11.18 9.66 -18.44
C ALA A 122 9.70 9.36 -18.14
N LEU A 123 9.17 10.01 -17.09
CA LEU A 123 7.74 10.04 -16.82
C LEU A 123 7.01 10.78 -17.95
N ASP A 124 5.98 10.16 -18.51
CA ASP A 124 5.11 10.75 -19.53
C ASP A 124 4.02 11.59 -18.85
N TRP A 125 4.45 12.72 -18.27
CA TRP A 125 3.61 13.50 -17.39
C TRP A 125 2.38 14.11 -18.07
N GLU A 126 2.55 14.62 -19.27
CA GLU A 126 1.45 15.28 -20.00
C GLU A 126 0.34 14.28 -20.30
N HIS A 127 0.70 13.11 -20.85
CA HIS A 127 -0.28 12.09 -21.17
C HIS A 127 -0.85 11.37 -19.94
N LEU A 128 -0.07 11.25 -18.85
CA LEU A 128 -0.57 10.76 -17.57
C LEU A 128 -1.70 11.65 -17.05
N LEU A 129 -1.52 12.97 -17.07
CA LEU A 129 -2.56 13.90 -16.65
C LEU A 129 -3.77 13.90 -17.60
N GLU A 130 -3.53 13.82 -18.92
CA GLU A 130 -4.60 13.69 -19.90
C GLU A 130 -5.48 12.47 -19.64
N ASP A 131 -4.87 11.29 -19.44
CA ASP A 131 -5.59 10.05 -19.18
C ASP A 131 -6.33 10.11 -17.84
N LEU A 132 -5.66 10.51 -16.75
CA LEU A 132 -6.27 10.57 -15.42
C LEU A 132 -7.27 11.72 -15.25
N SER A 133 -7.28 12.69 -16.17
CA SER A 133 -8.35 13.69 -16.22
C SER A 133 -9.71 13.09 -16.59
N GLN A 134 -9.71 11.92 -17.22
CA GLN A 134 -10.91 11.16 -17.59
C GLN A 134 -11.43 10.27 -16.43
N ALA A 135 -10.60 10.00 -15.42
CA ALA A 135 -11.02 9.31 -14.22
C ALA A 135 -11.92 10.22 -13.37
N SER A 136 -12.98 9.67 -12.81
CA SER A 136 -14.04 10.41 -12.13
C SER A 136 -14.48 9.76 -10.83
N GLU A 137 -15.44 10.37 -10.14
CA GLU A 137 -16.07 9.77 -8.98
C GLU A 137 -16.58 8.35 -9.30
N GLY A 138 -16.24 7.39 -8.46
CA GLY A 138 -16.56 5.97 -8.68
C GLY A 138 -15.48 5.20 -9.42
N ASP A 139 -14.39 5.83 -9.84
CA ASP A 139 -13.18 5.14 -10.30
C ASP A 139 -12.15 5.01 -9.18
N VAL A 140 -11.27 4.02 -9.33
CA VAL A 140 -10.09 3.85 -8.49
C VAL A 140 -8.84 4.08 -9.33
N VAL A 141 -7.87 4.82 -8.81
CA VAL A 141 -6.57 4.95 -9.48
C VAL A 141 -5.48 4.30 -8.62
N LEU A 142 -4.82 3.28 -9.18
CA LEU A 142 -3.69 2.62 -8.56
C LEU A 142 -2.42 3.40 -8.86
N LEU A 143 -1.76 3.86 -7.81
CA LEU A 143 -0.51 4.60 -7.83
C LEU A 143 0.60 3.80 -7.16
N HIS A 144 1.80 3.80 -7.71
CA HIS A 144 2.97 3.29 -7.01
C HIS A 144 3.51 4.37 -6.07
N GLY A 145 3.65 4.07 -4.78
CA GLY A 145 4.04 5.05 -3.78
C GLY A 145 5.46 5.59 -3.95
N CYS A 146 6.39 4.74 -4.36
CA CYS A 146 7.75 5.05 -4.78
C CYS A 146 8.36 3.89 -5.56
N CYS A 147 9.49 4.10 -6.24
CA CYS A 147 10.21 3.09 -7.02
C CYS A 147 9.27 2.35 -7.97
N HIS A 148 8.62 3.10 -8.86
CA HIS A 148 7.63 2.55 -9.79
C HIS A 148 8.13 1.29 -10.50
N ASN A 149 7.39 0.22 -10.41
CA ASN A 149 7.75 -1.07 -11.02
C ASN A 149 6.98 -1.26 -12.35
N PRO A 150 7.65 -1.32 -13.52
CA PRO A 150 9.07 -1.67 -13.69
C PRO A 150 10.02 -0.49 -13.99
N THR A 151 9.55 0.75 -14.08
CA THR A 151 10.34 1.84 -14.68
C THR A 151 11.40 2.42 -13.74
N GLY A 152 11.19 2.36 -12.42
CA GLY A 152 12.03 3.03 -11.43
C GLY A 152 11.95 4.55 -11.45
N ILE A 153 10.98 5.12 -12.17
CA ILE A 153 10.79 6.57 -12.30
C ILE A 153 9.56 6.99 -11.51
N ASP A 154 9.72 7.96 -10.65
CA ASP A 154 8.65 8.47 -9.78
C ASP A 154 8.36 9.94 -10.10
N PRO A 155 7.11 10.42 -9.84
CA PRO A 155 6.78 11.83 -9.93
C PRO A 155 7.60 12.67 -8.95
N THR A 156 7.90 13.93 -9.33
CA THR A 156 8.51 14.90 -8.42
C THR A 156 7.52 15.31 -7.31
N PRO A 157 7.99 15.96 -6.23
CA PRO A 157 7.09 16.50 -5.21
C PRO A 157 6.00 17.42 -5.78
N GLU A 158 6.32 18.26 -6.74
CA GLU A 158 5.39 19.19 -7.40
C GLU A 158 4.34 18.41 -8.21
N GLN A 159 4.78 17.39 -8.94
CA GLN A 159 3.91 16.51 -9.71
C GLN A 159 2.96 15.70 -8.79
N TRP A 160 3.43 15.24 -7.63
CA TRP A 160 2.58 14.61 -6.63
C TRP A 160 1.49 15.55 -6.10
N GLN A 161 1.81 16.84 -5.87
CA GLN A 161 0.81 17.83 -5.46
C GLN A 161 -0.22 18.09 -6.55
N GLU A 162 0.23 18.24 -7.81
CA GLU A 162 -0.67 18.42 -8.95
C GLU A 162 -1.61 17.22 -9.13
N LEU A 163 -1.07 16.00 -9.02
CA LEU A 163 -1.87 14.77 -9.13
C LEU A 163 -2.87 14.63 -7.98
N ALA A 164 -2.49 14.99 -6.76
CA ALA A 164 -3.39 15.01 -5.61
C ALA A 164 -4.53 16.03 -5.79
N ALA A 165 -4.22 17.21 -6.35
CA ALA A 165 -5.23 18.21 -6.66
C ALA A 165 -6.19 17.75 -7.77
N LEU A 166 -5.67 17.11 -8.84
CA LEU A 166 -6.49 16.52 -9.89
C LEU A 166 -7.43 15.45 -9.33
N SER A 167 -6.91 14.56 -8.49
CA SER A 167 -7.68 13.53 -7.82
C SER A 167 -8.82 14.10 -6.97
N ALA A 168 -8.51 15.08 -6.13
CA ALA A 168 -9.50 15.73 -5.28
C ALA A 168 -10.59 16.44 -6.10
N LYS A 169 -10.22 17.05 -7.23
CA LYS A 169 -11.16 17.72 -8.15
C LYS A 169 -12.08 16.71 -8.84
N ASN A 170 -11.56 15.59 -9.31
CA ASN A 170 -12.30 14.60 -10.08
C ASN A 170 -13.00 13.56 -9.21
N GLY A 171 -12.63 13.43 -7.92
CA GLY A 171 -13.29 12.57 -6.95
C GLY A 171 -13.00 11.07 -7.07
N TRP A 172 -11.95 10.66 -7.82
CA TRP A 172 -11.58 9.25 -7.86
C TRP A 172 -10.85 8.81 -6.57
N LEU A 173 -11.00 7.54 -6.21
CA LEU A 173 -10.41 6.96 -5.00
C LEU A 173 -8.95 6.57 -5.24
N PRO A 174 -7.99 7.14 -4.50
CA PRO A 174 -6.58 6.76 -4.59
C PRO A 174 -6.33 5.40 -3.89
N LEU A 175 -5.61 4.51 -4.58
CA LEU A 175 -5.04 3.30 -4.02
C LEU A 175 -3.53 3.29 -4.26
N PHE A 176 -2.74 3.30 -3.19
CA PHE A 176 -1.29 3.23 -3.27
C PHE A 176 -0.79 1.79 -3.11
N ASP A 177 0.02 1.30 -4.07
CA ASP A 177 0.91 0.14 -3.87
C ASP A 177 2.25 0.64 -3.35
N PHE A 178 2.61 0.23 -2.13
CA PHE A 178 3.75 0.76 -1.40
C PHE A 178 4.69 -0.36 -0.96
N ALA A 179 5.45 -0.88 -1.92
CA ALA A 179 6.33 -2.04 -1.71
C ALA A 179 7.80 -1.69 -1.42
N TYR A 180 8.20 -0.42 -1.60
CA TYR A 180 9.61 -0.03 -1.63
C TYR A 180 9.97 1.15 -0.71
N GLN A 181 9.10 1.53 0.23
CA GLN A 181 9.38 2.67 1.13
C GLN A 181 10.70 2.52 1.86
N GLY A 182 11.54 3.55 1.76
CA GLY A 182 12.88 3.59 2.32
C GLY A 182 14.00 3.16 1.37
N LEU A 183 13.68 2.75 0.14
CA LEU A 183 14.67 2.25 -0.83
C LEU A 183 15.01 3.22 -1.97
N ALA A 184 14.33 4.36 -2.08
CA ALA A 184 14.67 5.41 -3.03
C ALA A 184 15.46 6.53 -2.36
N ASN A 185 14.78 7.46 -1.68
CA ASN A 185 15.36 8.67 -1.09
C ASN A 185 15.33 8.68 0.45
N GLY A 186 14.65 7.71 1.06
CA GLY A 186 14.49 7.61 2.50
C GLY A 186 13.04 7.39 2.92
N LEU A 187 12.85 7.01 4.19
CA LEU A 187 11.53 6.61 4.70
C LEU A 187 10.46 7.70 4.56
N ASP A 188 10.82 8.96 4.85
CA ASP A 188 9.88 10.08 4.80
C ASP A 188 9.73 10.64 3.39
N GLN A 189 10.83 10.72 2.64
CA GLN A 189 10.85 11.24 1.27
C GLN A 189 10.04 10.33 0.34
N ASP A 190 10.17 9.02 0.49
CA ASP A 190 9.45 8.04 -0.31
C ASP A 190 7.93 8.05 -0.03
N ALA A 191 7.52 8.50 1.16
CA ALA A 191 6.12 8.66 1.52
C ALA A 191 5.50 10.00 1.08
N TYR A 192 6.25 10.88 0.43
CA TYR A 192 5.79 12.23 0.08
C TYR A 192 4.49 12.21 -0.72
N GLY A 193 4.43 11.42 -1.79
CA GLY A 193 3.25 11.31 -2.64
C GLY A 193 2.00 10.86 -1.87
N LEU A 194 2.13 9.80 -1.07
CA LEU A 194 1.05 9.33 -0.20
C LEU A 194 0.58 10.41 0.78
N ARG A 195 1.52 11.12 1.40
CA ARG A 195 1.19 12.17 2.38
C ARG A 195 0.57 13.41 1.72
N ALA A 196 0.97 13.75 0.49
CA ALA A 196 0.33 14.79 -0.30
C ALA A 196 -1.15 14.47 -0.57
N PHE A 197 -1.44 13.21 -0.93
CA PHE A 197 -2.81 12.75 -1.09
C PHE A 197 -3.58 12.74 0.24
N ALA A 198 -2.99 12.25 1.32
CA ALA A 198 -3.62 12.19 2.63
C ALA A 198 -4.01 13.57 3.18
N ALA A 199 -3.28 14.62 2.81
CA ALA A 199 -3.60 16.02 3.14
C ALA A 199 -4.79 16.57 2.33
N ASN A 200 -5.04 16.04 1.13
CA ASN A 200 -6.06 16.55 0.20
C ASN A 200 -7.32 15.67 0.11
N HIS A 201 -7.30 14.47 0.69
CA HIS A 201 -8.37 13.48 0.53
C HIS A 201 -8.99 13.09 1.88
N LYS A 202 -10.31 12.88 1.85
CA LYS A 202 -11.02 12.30 2.96
C LYS A 202 -10.81 10.80 3.05
N GLU A 203 -10.63 10.15 1.90
CA GLU A 203 -10.53 8.69 1.77
C GLU A 203 -9.40 8.32 0.84
N LEU A 204 -8.61 7.32 1.21
CA LEU A 204 -7.62 6.67 0.38
C LEU A 204 -7.29 5.27 0.92
N LEU A 205 -6.68 4.45 0.08
CA LEU A 205 -6.29 3.08 0.40
C LEU A 205 -4.79 2.89 0.16
N VAL A 206 -4.16 2.05 0.99
CA VAL A 206 -2.73 1.71 0.84
C VAL A 206 -2.54 0.20 0.98
N ALA A 207 -1.83 -0.41 0.04
CA ALA A 207 -1.32 -1.76 0.13
C ALA A 207 0.20 -1.71 0.35
N SER A 208 0.65 -2.03 1.56
CA SER A 208 2.05 -2.00 1.95
C SER A 208 2.68 -3.38 1.92
N SER A 209 3.99 -3.44 1.66
CA SER A 209 4.78 -4.66 1.71
C SER A 209 6.09 -4.44 2.45
N PHE A 210 6.47 -5.37 3.31
CA PHE A 210 7.76 -5.40 4.01
C PHE A 210 8.71 -6.46 3.42
N SER A 211 8.39 -6.99 2.24
CA SER A 211 9.23 -7.97 1.56
C SER A 211 10.59 -7.42 1.17
N LYS A 212 10.67 -6.15 0.72
CA LYS A 212 11.91 -5.57 0.18
C LYS A 212 12.65 -4.75 1.23
N ASN A 213 11.99 -3.79 1.86
CA ASN A 213 12.64 -2.87 2.80
C ASN A 213 13.11 -3.54 4.11
N PHE A 214 12.50 -4.66 4.52
CA PHE A 214 12.99 -5.51 5.62
C PHE A 214 13.68 -6.79 5.15
N GLY A 215 13.69 -7.06 3.84
CA GLY A 215 14.24 -8.30 3.29
C GLY A 215 13.47 -9.57 3.70
N LEU A 216 12.20 -9.43 4.08
CA LEU A 216 11.33 -10.52 4.58
C LEU A 216 10.52 -11.16 3.46
N TYR A 217 11.15 -11.48 2.35
CA TYR A 217 10.50 -11.97 1.13
C TYR A 217 9.64 -13.22 1.34
N ASN A 218 10.13 -14.18 2.11
CA ASN A 218 9.48 -15.46 2.38
C ASN A 218 8.55 -15.44 3.60
N GLU A 219 8.62 -14.40 4.45
CA GLU A 219 7.75 -14.26 5.63
C GLU A 219 6.34 -13.76 5.30
N ARG A 220 6.14 -13.28 4.08
CA ARG A 220 4.84 -12.78 3.58
C ARG A 220 4.23 -11.72 4.47
N VAL A 221 4.97 -10.65 4.75
CA VAL A 221 4.56 -9.54 5.62
C VAL A 221 4.15 -8.33 4.80
N GLY A 222 2.96 -7.83 5.06
CA GLY A 222 2.38 -6.64 4.45
C GLY A 222 1.21 -6.11 5.25
N ALA A 223 0.58 -5.04 4.78
CA ALA A 223 -0.56 -4.44 5.44
C ALA A 223 -1.51 -3.78 4.43
N PHE A 224 -2.79 -3.88 4.67
CA PHE A 224 -3.81 -3.04 4.06
C PHE A 224 -4.18 -1.94 5.03
N THR A 225 -4.08 -0.69 4.59
CA THR A 225 -4.46 0.50 5.36
C THR A 225 -5.53 1.27 4.61
N LEU A 226 -6.59 1.66 5.30
CA LEU A 226 -7.58 2.59 4.81
C LEU A 226 -7.56 3.89 5.61
N VAL A 227 -7.80 5.00 4.94
CA VAL A 227 -8.11 6.29 5.55
C VAL A 227 -9.54 6.62 5.20
N ALA A 228 -10.32 7.06 6.18
CA ALA A 228 -11.69 7.49 5.98
C ALA A 228 -11.90 8.94 6.44
N GLU A 229 -13.08 9.50 6.18
CA GLU A 229 -13.42 10.88 6.52
C GLU A 229 -13.31 11.18 8.03
N ASN A 230 -13.62 10.20 8.86
CA ASN A 230 -13.53 10.29 10.32
C ASN A 230 -13.26 8.92 10.97
N ALA A 231 -13.00 8.93 12.27
CA ALA A 231 -12.66 7.73 13.05
C ALA A 231 -13.77 6.68 13.11
N GLU A 232 -15.04 7.09 13.11
CA GLU A 232 -16.21 6.20 13.17
C GLU A 232 -16.34 5.42 11.86
N ILE A 233 -16.31 6.13 10.72
CA ILE A 233 -16.33 5.52 9.38
C ILE A 233 -15.13 4.60 9.20
N ALA A 234 -13.92 5.03 9.61
CA ALA A 234 -12.72 4.20 9.55
C ALA A 234 -12.87 2.88 10.35
N SER A 235 -13.48 2.95 11.53
CA SER A 235 -13.73 1.78 12.38
C SER A 235 -14.77 0.84 11.76
N THR A 236 -15.83 1.40 11.20
CA THR A 236 -16.86 0.63 10.48
C THR A 236 -16.28 -0.06 9.25
N ALA A 237 -15.49 0.67 8.45
CA ALA A 237 -14.81 0.12 7.28
C ALA A 237 -13.86 -1.03 7.65
N LEU A 238 -13.13 -0.91 8.78
CA LEU A 238 -12.27 -1.99 9.26
C LEU A 238 -13.06 -3.27 9.55
N THR A 239 -14.30 -3.20 10.02
CA THR A 239 -15.12 -4.41 10.23
C THR A 239 -15.38 -5.15 8.92
N GLN A 240 -15.55 -4.42 7.81
CA GLN A 240 -15.70 -5.00 6.47
C GLN A 240 -14.40 -5.61 5.97
N VAL A 241 -13.27 -4.94 6.22
CA VAL A 241 -11.93 -5.50 5.94
C VAL A 241 -11.72 -6.81 6.69
N LYS A 242 -12.05 -6.86 7.98
CA LYS A 242 -11.97 -8.09 8.78
C LYS A 242 -12.84 -9.21 8.21
N SER A 243 -14.04 -8.92 7.74
CA SER A 243 -14.91 -9.90 7.08
C SER A 243 -14.26 -10.47 5.81
N ILE A 244 -13.59 -9.64 5.02
CA ILE A 244 -12.84 -10.06 3.84
C ILE A 244 -11.67 -10.96 4.24
N ILE A 245 -10.83 -10.51 5.16
CA ILE A 245 -9.67 -11.28 5.67
C ILE A 245 -10.13 -12.65 6.18
N ARG A 246 -11.24 -12.69 6.94
CA ARG A 246 -11.78 -13.94 7.48
C ARG A 246 -12.07 -14.99 6.41
N THR A 247 -12.50 -14.57 5.23
CA THR A 247 -12.78 -15.48 4.11
C THR A 247 -11.56 -15.80 3.24
N LEU A 248 -10.54 -14.94 3.24
CA LEU A 248 -9.33 -15.14 2.43
C LEU A 248 -8.31 -16.08 3.12
N TYR A 249 -8.00 -15.83 4.40
CA TYR A 249 -6.98 -16.57 5.13
C TYR A 249 -7.22 -16.64 6.65
N SER A 250 -8.41 -16.28 7.12
CA SER A 250 -8.84 -16.29 8.52
C SER A 250 -8.18 -15.23 9.42
N ASN A 251 -6.87 -15.26 9.56
CA ASN A 251 -6.02 -14.31 10.29
C ASN A 251 -4.57 -14.46 9.78
N PRO A 252 -3.73 -13.43 9.94
CA PRO A 252 -2.36 -13.48 9.44
C PRO A 252 -1.44 -14.35 10.28
N ALA A 253 -0.28 -14.73 9.71
CA ALA A 253 0.80 -15.38 10.44
C ALA A 253 1.49 -14.40 11.40
N SER A 254 1.96 -14.89 12.57
CA SER A 254 2.52 -14.04 13.62
C SER A 254 3.98 -13.66 13.37
N HIS A 255 4.84 -14.60 12.97
CA HIS A 255 6.29 -14.46 13.03
C HIS A 255 6.83 -13.24 12.28
N GLY A 256 6.51 -13.12 10.99
CA GLY A 256 7.00 -11.99 10.19
C GLY A 256 6.46 -10.63 10.67
N GLY A 257 5.18 -10.57 11.08
CA GLY A 257 4.59 -9.35 11.65
C GLY A 257 5.23 -8.94 12.97
N ALA A 258 5.51 -9.91 13.85
CA ALA A 258 6.18 -9.66 15.12
C ALA A 258 7.66 -9.26 14.96
N THR A 259 8.31 -9.73 13.88
CA THR A 259 9.68 -9.31 13.54
C THR A 259 9.75 -7.84 13.10
N VAL A 260 8.68 -7.32 12.51
CA VAL A 260 8.58 -5.91 12.07
C VAL A 260 8.13 -4.99 13.20
N ALA A 261 7.27 -5.46 14.11
CA ALA A 261 6.72 -4.68 15.24
C ALA A 261 7.78 -4.34 16.27
#